data_fde169ca4a5a6b7be4eebc84ebfa8c7a
#
_entry.id   fde169ca4a5a6b7be4eebc84ebfa8c7a
#
_cell.length_a   1.000
_cell.length_b   1.000
_cell.length_c   1.000
_cell.angle_alpha   90.00
_cell.angle_beta   90.00
_cell.angle_gamma   90.00
#
_symmetry.space_group_name_H-M   'P 1'
#
loop_
_entity.id
_entity.type
_entity.pdbx_description
1 polymer ?
#
loop_
_entity_poly.entity_id
_entity_poly.type
_entity_poly.pdbx_seq_one_letter_code
_entity_poly.pdbx_strand_id
1 'polypeptide(L)'
;DAVVLGPAMRADLILDMVAAPGSRHAVRDAFYRRRTYDLVDLEYGDEAPLRAKAGEPPQLAANPLAEPDVRAAERHDIVFTGGMMGDMRGLQRGMAWAVNGVSNGCGDSGLPFEPLLVLRKGRSYVLHLVNDTLWHHPIHLHGHAFRVISRNGNSTRYREWLDTVMLAPRERAEIAFVADNPGDWMFHCHVLEHQASGMMSCIRVT
;
A
#
# COMPACT_ATOMS: atom_id res chain seq x y z
N ASP A 1 -13.81 -13.57 7.45
CA ASP A 1 -13.31 -12.48 6.61
C ASP A 1 -11.80 -12.36 6.78
N ALA A 2 -11.11 -11.84 5.79
CA ALA A 2 -9.68 -11.61 5.83
C ALA A 2 -9.34 -10.27 5.16
N VAL A 3 -8.33 -9.58 5.71
CA VAL A 3 -7.75 -8.37 5.12
C VAL A 3 -6.25 -8.57 4.96
N VAL A 4 -5.68 -8.11 3.85
CA VAL A 4 -4.23 -8.15 3.62
C VAL A 4 -3.63 -6.83 4.06
N LEU A 5 -2.72 -6.90 5.04
CA LEU A 5 -1.97 -5.75 5.53
C LEU A 5 -0.48 -6.00 5.33
N GLY A 6 0.17 -5.11 4.60
CA GLY A 6 1.63 -5.06 4.51
C GLY A 6 2.23 -4.00 5.44
N PRO A 7 3.56 -3.91 5.51
CA PRO A 7 4.23 -2.82 6.21
C PRO A 7 3.65 -1.45 5.83
N ALA A 8 3.44 -0.58 6.82
CA ALA A 8 2.80 0.74 6.76
C ALA A 8 1.30 0.76 6.38
N MET A 9 0.67 -0.36 6.06
CA MET A 9 -0.77 -0.39 5.86
C MET A 9 -1.51 -0.42 7.20
N ARG A 10 -2.69 0.18 7.24
CA ARG A 10 -3.59 0.22 8.41
C ARG A 10 -5.01 -0.10 7.96
N ALA A 11 -5.78 -0.73 8.85
CA ALA A 11 -7.21 -0.94 8.67
C ALA A 11 -7.91 -0.81 10.01
N ASP A 12 -9.00 -0.10 10.04
CA ASP A 12 -9.92 -0.07 11.18
C ASP A 12 -11.00 -1.13 10.97
N LEU A 13 -11.24 -1.94 11.99
CA LEU A 13 -12.18 -3.04 11.93
C LEU A 13 -13.33 -2.79 12.92
N ILE A 14 -14.56 -2.96 12.45
CA ILE A 14 -15.74 -3.00 13.31
C ILE A 14 -16.04 -4.46 13.57
N LEU A 15 -16.04 -4.84 14.86
CA LEU A 15 -16.33 -6.20 15.30
C LEU A 15 -17.72 -6.26 15.94
N ASP A 16 -18.59 -7.05 15.36
CA ASP A 16 -19.88 -7.38 15.95
C ASP A 16 -19.71 -8.52 16.96
N MET A 17 -19.67 -8.17 18.25
CA MET A 17 -19.47 -9.11 19.35
C MET A 17 -20.79 -9.84 19.67
N VAL A 18 -21.19 -10.78 18.79
CA VAL A 18 -22.49 -11.50 18.83
C VAL A 18 -22.33 -13.02 19.00
N ALA A 19 -21.16 -13.49 19.35
CA ALA A 19 -20.93 -14.91 19.59
C ALA A 19 -21.53 -15.36 20.95
N ALA A 20 -21.60 -16.68 21.15
CA ALA A 20 -22.19 -17.25 22.37
C ALA A 20 -21.37 -16.89 23.62
N PRO A 21 -21.99 -16.67 24.79
CA PRO A 21 -21.26 -16.54 26.03
C PRO A 21 -20.27 -17.69 26.28
N GLY A 22 -19.13 -17.39 26.89
CA GLY A 22 -18.05 -18.34 27.14
C GLY A 22 -17.27 -18.78 25.89
N SER A 23 -17.60 -18.27 24.70
CA SER A 23 -16.87 -18.64 23.48
C SER A 23 -15.58 -17.85 23.30
N ARG A 24 -14.64 -18.42 22.52
CA ARG A 24 -13.34 -17.82 22.22
C ARG A 24 -13.09 -17.84 20.71
N HIS A 25 -12.64 -16.74 20.15
CA HIS A 25 -12.32 -16.59 18.74
C HIS A 25 -10.96 -15.95 18.58
N ALA A 26 -10.11 -16.49 17.70
CA ALA A 26 -8.80 -15.94 17.43
C ALA A 26 -8.80 -15.01 16.22
N VAL A 27 -8.12 -13.86 16.37
CA VAL A 27 -7.65 -13.09 15.22
C VAL A 27 -6.30 -13.67 14.82
N ARG A 28 -6.18 -14.07 13.57
CA ARG A 28 -5.06 -14.90 13.12
C ARG A 28 -4.31 -14.26 11.98
N ASP A 29 -2.96 -14.28 12.04
CA ASP A 29 -2.14 -14.09 10.85
C ASP A 29 -2.12 -15.40 10.05
N ALA A 30 -2.65 -15.33 8.83
CA ALA A 30 -2.73 -16.46 7.92
C ALA A 30 -2.10 -16.14 6.55
N PHE A 31 -1.30 -15.07 6.44
CA PHE A 31 -0.70 -14.66 5.18
C PHE A 31 0.20 -15.76 4.60
N TYR A 32 1.05 -16.37 5.42
CA TYR A 32 1.86 -17.51 5.03
C TYR A 32 1.20 -18.83 5.47
N ARG A 33 0.60 -19.57 4.55
CA ARG A 33 -0.19 -20.80 4.80
C ARG A 33 0.45 -21.81 5.76
N ARG A 34 1.78 -21.88 5.84
CA ARG A 34 2.51 -22.82 6.71
C ARG A 34 3.08 -22.17 7.98
N ARG A 35 2.76 -20.92 8.23
CA ARG A 35 3.26 -20.13 9.37
C ARG A 35 2.13 -19.30 9.97
N THR A 36 0.92 -19.87 10.02
CA THR A 36 -0.22 -19.24 10.68
C THR A 36 -0.02 -19.22 12.18
N TYR A 37 -0.40 -18.11 12.83
CA TYR A 37 -0.38 -17.98 14.28
C TYR A 37 -1.48 -17.03 14.75
N ASP A 38 -1.90 -17.19 16.01
CA ASP A 38 -2.92 -16.34 16.61
C ASP A 38 -2.26 -15.05 17.12
N LEU A 39 -2.83 -13.89 16.72
CA LEU A 39 -2.40 -12.56 17.13
C LEU A 39 -3.02 -12.16 18.46
N VAL A 40 -4.31 -12.39 18.60
CA VAL A 40 -5.09 -12.08 19.81
C VAL A 40 -6.34 -12.95 19.87
N ASP A 41 -6.74 -13.30 21.07
CA ASP A 41 -7.99 -13.99 21.34
C ASP A 41 -9.06 -12.99 21.78
N LEU A 42 -10.26 -13.15 21.23
CA LEU A 42 -11.48 -12.47 21.63
C LEU A 42 -12.27 -13.44 22.51
N GLU A 43 -12.30 -13.20 23.81
CA GLU A 43 -13.00 -14.04 24.77
C GLU A 43 -14.33 -13.37 25.16
N TYR A 44 -15.39 -14.15 25.14
CA TYR A 44 -16.71 -13.74 25.59
C TYR A 44 -16.90 -14.18 27.04
N GLY A 45 -17.34 -13.26 27.90
CA GLY A 45 -17.73 -13.60 29.25
C GLY A 45 -18.92 -14.57 29.30
N ASP A 46 -19.17 -15.16 30.46
CA ASP A 46 -20.26 -16.12 30.69
C ASP A 46 -21.61 -15.44 30.84
N GLU A 47 -21.63 -14.10 30.97
CA GLU A 47 -22.86 -13.33 31.20
C GLU A 47 -23.72 -13.30 29.94
N ALA A 48 -25.02 -13.03 30.16
CA ALA A 48 -25.95 -12.87 29.06
C ALA A 48 -25.54 -11.71 28.12
N PRO A 49 -25.75 -11.84 26.80
CA PRO A 49 -25.40 -10.81 25.84
C PRO A 49 -26.07 -9.48 26.16
N LEU A 50 -25.33 -8.37 26.09
CA LEU A 50 -25.87 -7.01 26.28
C LEU A 50 -26.86 -6.62 25.17
N ARG A 51 -26.76 -7.26 23.99
CA ARG A 51 -27.64 -7.06 22.85
C ARG A 51 -27.88 -8.39 22.13
N ALA A 52 -29.10 -8.60 21.69
CA ALA A 52 -29.50 -9.83 21.00
C ALA A 52 -29.06 -9.87 19.54
N LYS A 53 -28.72 -8.72 18.94
CA LYS A 53 -28.29 -8.59 17.55
C LYS A 53 -27.21 -7.52 17.44
N ALA A 54 -26.33 -7.66 16.44
CA ALA A 54 -25.46 -6.60 15.99
C ALA A 54 -26.26 -5.34 15.64
N GLY A 55 -25.72 -4.18 15.98
CA GLY A 55 -26.28 -2.88 15.54
C GLY A 55 -25.84 -2.56 14.11
N GLU A 56 -26.46 -1.55 13.52
CA GLU A 56 -25.93 -0.98 12.28
C GLU A 56 -24.56 -0.36 12.56
N PRO A 57 -23.56 -0.58 11.67
CA PRO A 57 -22.26 0.04 11.83
C PRO A 57 -22.39 1.57 11.80
N PRO A 58 -21.57 2.29 12.58
CA PRO A 58 -21.61 3.75 12.58
C PRO A 58 -21.23 4.29 11.20
N GLN A 59 -22.00 5.28 10.72
CA GLN A 59 -21.65 5.98 9.51
C GLN A 59 -20.44 6.88 9.77
N LEU A 60 -19.34 6.62 9.07
CA LEU A 60 -18.14 7.44 9.14
C LEU A 60 -18.34 8.76 8.38
N ALA A 61 -17.69 9.81 8.86
CA ALA A 61 -17.63 11.07 8.12
C ALA A 61 -16.95 10.87 6.75
N ALA A 62 -17.35 11.66 5.77
CA ALA A 62 -16.69 11.65 4.46
C ALA A 62 -15.22 12.07 4.60
N ASN A 63 -14.33 11.42 3.85
CA ASN A 63 -12.93 11.79 3.80
C ASN A 63 -12.80 13.18 3.15
N PRO A 64 -12.11 14.16 3.79
CA PRO A 64 -11.98 15.52 3.26
C PRO A 64 -11.02 15.66 2.07
N LEU A 65 -10.32 14.60 1.67
CA LEU A 65 -9.38 14.62 0.56
C LEU A 65 -10.12 14.87 -0.78
N ALA A 66 -9.48 15.63 -1.66
CA ALA A 66 -10.01 15.89 -2.98
C ALA A 66 -10.06 14.60 -3.84
N GLU A 67 -11.22 14.31 -4.43
CA GLU A 67 -11.36 13.18 -5.35
C GLU A 67 -10.59 13.45 -6.64
N PRO A 68 -9.73 12.51 -7.10
CA PRO A 68 -9.02 12.66 -8.35
C PRO A 68 -9.96 12.54 -9.57
N ASP A 69 -9.83 13.44 -10.51
CA ASP A 69 -10.50 13.31 -11.81
C ASP A 69 -9.71 12.31 -12.68
N VAL A 70 -10.11 11.05 -12.60
CA VAL A 70 -9.46 9.96 -13.32
C VAL A 70 -9.57 10.09 -14.84
N ARG A 71 -10.58 10.82 -15.35
CA ARG A 71 -10.80 11.01 -16.79
C ARG A 71 -9.83 12.04 -17.38
N ALA A 72 -9.57 13.11 -16.63
CA ALA A 72 -8.65 14.17 -17.02
C ALA A 72 -7.22 13.98 -16.48
N ALA A 73 -6.98 12.91 -15.71
CA ALA A 73 -5.70 12.63 -15.09
C ALA A 73 -4.60 12.33 -16.12
N GLU A 74 -3.43 12.90 -15.90
CA GLU A 74 -2.21 12.47 -16.58
C GLU A 74 -1.78 11.10 -16.06
N ARG A 75 -1.28 10.22 -16.95
CA ARG A 75 -0.98 8.82 -16.61
C ARG A 75 0.50 8.53 -16.77
N HIS A 76 1.08 7.83 -15.80
CA HIS A 76 2.48 7.42 -15.80
C HIS A 76 2.61 5.94 -15.46
N ASP A 77 3.50 5.25 -16.18
CA ASP A 77 3.87 3.87 -15.89
C ASP A 77 5.05 3.82 -14.91
N ILE A 78 4.88 3.04 -13.85
CA ILE A 78 5.91 2.80 -12.83
C ILE A 78 6.15 1.29 -12.74
N VAL A 79 7.35 0.87 -13.09
CA VAL A 79 7.73 -0.55 -13.13
C VAL A 79 8.74 -0.84 -12.02
N PHE A 80 8.39 -1.76 -11.13
CA PHE A 80 9.28 -2.27 -10.09
C PHE A 80 9.94 -3.54 -10.60
N THR A 81 11.27 -3.57 -10.60
CA THR A 81 12.08 -4.70 -11.08
C THR A 81 13.13 -5.12 -10.06
N GLY A 82 13.68 -6.31 -10.20
CA GLY A 82 14.81 -6.78 -9.38
C GLY A 82 14.55 -8.11 -8.66
N GLY A 83 15.26 -8.30 -7.55
CA GLY A 83 15.39 -9.57 -6.85
C GLY A 83 16.45 -10.46 -7.49
N MET A 84 16.36 -11.79 -7.28
CA MET A 84 17.36 -12.75 -7.82
C MET A 84 17.44 -12.79 -9.35
N MET A 85 16.49 -12.15 -10.04
CA MET A 85 16.48 -12.00 -11.50
C MET A 85 17.01 -10.63 -11.95
N GLY A 86 17.51 -9.80 -11.02
CA GLY A 86 18.02 -8.46 -11.30
C GLY A 86 19.39 -8.44 -11.99
N ASP A 87 19.78 -7.26 -12.46
CA ASP A 87 21.08 -7.03 -13.08
C ASP A 87 22.24 -7.40 -12.12
N MET A 88 23.09 -8.33 -12.55
CA MET A 88 24.28 -8.78 -11.81
C MET A 88 25.19 -7.61 -11.37
N ARG A 89 25.25 -6.51 -12.14
CA ARG A 89 26.05 -5.32 -11.81
C ARG A 89 25.43 -4.53 -10.65
N GLY A 90 24.09 -4.49 -10.55
CA GLY A 90 23.37 -3.90 -9.42
C GLY A 90 23.62 -4.69 -8.14
N LEU A 91 23.56 -6.02 -8.20
CA LEU A 91 23.81 -6.90 -7.06
C LEU A 91 25.24 -6.74 -6.50
N GLN A 92 26.25 -6.53 -7.35
CA GLN A 92 27.64 -6.27 -6.93
C GLN A 92 27.78 -4.95 -6.13
N ARG A 93 26.83 -4.02 -6.29
CA ARG A 93 26.79 -2.74 -5.54
C ARG A 93 25.80 -2.77 -4.36
N GLY A 94 25.25 -3.95 -4.02
CA GLY A 94 24.21 -4.07 -3.01
C GLY A 94 22.83 -3.59 -3.46
N MET A 95 22.67 -3.26 -4.75
CA MET A 95 21.40 -2.78 -5.32
C MET A 95 20.69 -3.95 -6.00
N ALA A 96 19.65 -4.47 -5.34
CA ALA A 96 18.88 -5.61 -5.82
C ALA A 96 17.59 -5.22 -6.54
N TRP A 97 17.15 -3.97 -6.38
CA TRP A 97 15.85 -3.49 -6.85
C TRP A 97 15.96 -2.18 -7.63
N ALA A 98 14.99 -1.92 -8.50
CA ALA A 98 14.91 -0.68 -9.27
C ALA A 98 13.46 -0.24 -9.48
N VAL A 99 13.27 1.08 -9.64
CA VAL A 99 12.03 1.72 -10.08
C VAL A 99 12.30 2.36 -11.43
N ASN A 100 11.56 1.97 -12.47
CA ASN A 100 11.81 2.38 -13.87
C ASN A 100 13.28 2.22 -14.30
N GLY A 101 13.93 1.15 -13.86
CA GLY A 101 15.33 0.85 -14.19
C GLY A 101 16.37 1.64 -13.38
N VAL A 102 15.95 2.52 -12.46
CA VAL A 102 16.84 3.29 -11.59
C VAL A 102 16.83 2.71 -10.19
N SER A 103 18.02 2.43 -9.64
CA SER A 103 18.19 1.94 -8.26
C SER A 103 18.74 3.07 -7.39
N ASN A 104 17.93 3.52 -6.43
CA ASN A 104 18.32 4.52 -5.45
C ASN A 104 18.25 3.90 -4.06
N GLY A 105 19.39 3.59 -3.45
CA GLY A 105 19.45 3.13 -2.06
C GLY A 105 19.53 4.29 -1.07
N CYS A 106 19.36 4.00 0.22
CA CYS A 106 19.68 4.92 1.30
C CYS A 106 21.20 4.99 1.48
N GLY A 107 21.92 5.54 0.49
CA GLY A 107 23.33 5.83 0.62
C GLY A 107 23.60 7.18 1.30
N ASP A 108 24.87 7.51 1.57
CA ASP A 108 25.31 8.71 2.28
C ASP A 108 24.93 10.06 1.62
N SER A 109 24.31 10.06 0.47
CA SER A 109 24.01 11.25 -0.33
C SER A 109 22.65 11.89 -0.06
N GLY A 110 21.80 11.37 0.85
CA GLY A 110 20.51 12.00 1.18
C GLY A 110 19.62 12.36 -0.02
N LEU A 111 18.38 12.78 0.21
CA LEU A 111 17.61 13.47 -0.82
C LEU A 111 18.29 14.83 -1.14
N PRO A 112 18.31 15.32 -2.41
CA PRO A 112 17.36 14.96 -3.44
C PRO A 112 17.95 14.03 -4.52
N PHE A 113 17.24 12.93 -4.81
CA PHE A 113 17.46 12.21 -6.07
C PHE A 113 16.93 13.03 -7.25
N GLU A 114 17.40 12.75 -8.47
CA GLU A 114 16.65 13.15 -9.65
C GLU A 114 15.23 12.61 -9.54
N PRO A 115 14.18 13.46 -9.56
CA PRO A 115 12.82 13.00 -9.36
C PRO A 115 12.38 12.07 -10.49
N LEU A 116 11.76 10.96 -10.13
CA LEU A 116 11.13 10.02 -11.06
C LEU A 116 10.04 10.72 -11.90
N LEU A 117 9.28 11.60 -11.24
CA LEU A 117 8.22 12.40 -11.85
C LEU A 117 8.24 13.82 -11.27
N VAL A 118 7.93 14.81 -12.13
CA VAL A 118 7.65 16.18 -11.72
C VAL A 118 6.18 16.47 -12.03
N LEU A 119 5.38 16.66 -11.00
CA LEU A 119 3.94 16.83 -11.08
C LEU A 119 3.57 18.29 -10.79
N ARG A 120 2.50 18.76 -11.43
CA ARG A 120 1.94 20.11 -11.19
C ARG A 120 0.92 20.07 -10.06
N LYS A 121 1.06 20.99 -9.11
CA LYS A 121 0.10 21.12 -8.01
C LYS A 121 -1.33 21.28 -8.50
N GLY A 122 -2.26 20.63 -7.79
CA GLY A 122 -3.70 20.72 -8.02
C GLY A 122 -4.21 19.86 -9.18
N ARG A 123 -3.33 19.14 -9.89
CA ARG A 123 -3.75 18.23 -10.96
C ARG A 123 -3.94 16.80 -10.46
N SER A 124 -4.82 16.09 -11.15
CA SER A 124 -5.04 14.66 -10.93
C SER A 124 -4.05 13.82 -11.73
N TYR A 125 -3.52 12.77 -11.12
CA TYR A 125 -2.60 11.81 -11.72
C TYR A 125 -3.06 10.40 -11.49
N VAL A 126 -2.76 9.52 -12.45
CA VAL A 126 -2.89 8.07 -12.31
C VAL A 126 -1.52 7.45 -12.50
N LEU A 127 -1.06 6.71 -11.52
CA LEU A 127 0.14 5.87 -11.65
C LEU A 127 -0.29 4.43 -11.89
N HIS A 128 0.14 3.87 -13.01
CA HIS A 128 0.01 2.46 -13.33
C HIS A 128 1.23 1.73 -12.79
N LEU A 129 1.07 1.06 -11.68
CA LEU A 129 2.11 0.35 -10.95
C LEU A 129 2.20 -1.08 -11.47
N VAL A 130 3.40 -1.49 -11.90
CA VAL A 130 3.67 -2.84 -12.39
C VAL A 130 4.72 -3.49 -11.51
N ASN A 131 4.34 -4.52 -10.78
CA ASN A 131 5.29 -5.37 -10.05
C ASN A 131 5.83 -6.44 -10.99
N ASP A 132 6.97 -6.18 -11.63
CA ASP A 132 7.66 -7.16 -12.48
C ASP A 132 8.67 -8.00 -11.68
N THR A 133 8.29 -8.41 -10.46
CA THR A 133 9.10 -9.26 -9.59
C THR A 133 8.30 -10.47 -9.09
N LEU A 134 8.97 -11.35 -8.34
CA LEU A 134 8.35 -12.52 -7.67
C LEU A 134 8.08 -12.27 -6.18
N TRP A 135 8.15 -11.03 -5.72
CA TRP A 135 7.93 -10.65 -4.31
C TRP A 135 6.76 -9.69 -4.16
N HIS A 136 6.23 -9.66 -2.95
CA HIS A 136 5.26 -8.65 -2.54
C HIS A 136 5.97 -7.34 -2.24
N HIS A 137 5.39 -6.23 -2.70
CA HIS A 137 5.91 -4.89 -2.43
C HIS A 137 4.79 -3.97 -1.92
N PRO A 138 4.80 -3.59 -0.64
CA PRO A 138 3.98 -2.48 -0.13
C PRO A 138 4.58 -1.15 -0.60
N ILE A 139 3.98 -0.55 -1.61
CA ILE A 139 4.46 0.69 -2.21
C ILE A 139 3.79 1.87 -1.53
N HIS A 140 4.62 2.74 -0.95
CA HIS A 140 4.21 3.92 -0.19
C HIS A 140 4.57 5.21 -0.91
N LEU A 141 3.64 6.15 -0.93
CA LEU A 141 3.84 7.52 -1.40
C LEU A 141 3.73 8.48 -0.22
N HIS A 142 4.80 9.17 0.10
CA HIS A 142 4.79 10.21 1.12
C HIS A 142 3.92 11.42 0.68
N GLY A 143 3.39 12.12 1.66
CA GLY A 143 2.71 13.40 1.49
C GLY A 143 1.36 13.36 0.78
N HIS A 144 0.93 12.22 0.25
CA HIS A 144 -0.31 12.06 -0.49
C HIS A 144 -1.02 10.76 -0.12
N ALA A 145 -2.34 10.82 -0.08
CA ALA A 145 -3.18 9.62 -0.14
C ALA A 145 -3.75 9.46 -1.55
N PHE A 146 -4.02 8.24 -1.94
CA PHE A 146 -4.51 7.90 -3.27
C PHE A 146 -5.67 6.90 -3.23
N ARG A 147 -6.47 6.90 -4.28
CA ARG A 147 -7.48 5.87 -4.55
C ARG A 147 -6.85 4.69 -5.29
N VAL A 148 -7.09 3.46 -4.86
CA VAL A 148 -6.77 2.28 -5.68
C VAL A 148 -7.95 2.05 -6.62
N ILE A 149 -7.76 2.33 -7.91
CA ILE A 149 -8.86 2.34 -8.89
C ILE A 149 -8.98 1.05 -9.69
N SER A 150 -7.86 0.33 -9.89
CA SER A 150 -7.88 -0.98 -10.54
C SER A 150 -6.79 -1.91 -10.02
N ARG A 151 -7.01 -3.23 -10.20
CA ARG A 151 -6.02 -4.29 -10.00
C ARG A 151 -6.12 -5.30 -11.14
N ASN A 152 -4.99 -5.59 -11.78
CA ASN A 152 -4.90 -6.49 -12.95
C ASN A 152 -5.95 -6.18 -14.04
N GLY A 153 -6.19 -4.88 -14.29
CA GLY A 153 -7.14 -4.40 -15.28
C GLY A 153 -8.62 -4.41 -14.85
N ASN A 154 -8.92 -4.89 -13.63
CA ASN A 154 -10.28 -4.88 -13.10
C ASN A 154 -10.46 -3.74 -12.10
N SER A 155 -11.56 -3.00 -12.23
CA SER A 155 -11.90 -1.95 -11.26
C SER A 155 -12.06 -2.50 -9.86
N THR A 156 -11.52 -1.81 -8.85
CA THR A 156 -11.73 -2.16 -7.45
C THR A 156 -13.14 -1.78 -6.99
N ARG A 157 -13.73 -2.60 -6.12
CA ARG A 157 -15.10 -2.39 -5.64
C ARG A 157 -15.25 -1.10 -4.82
N TYR A 158 -14.28 -0.84 -3.92
CA TYR A 158 -14.42 0.21 -2.92
C TYR A 158 -13.58 1.47 -3.21
N ARG A 159 -12.58 1.36 -4.10
CA ARG A 159 -11.63 2.45 -4.40
C ARG A 159 -11.09 3.08 -3.11
N GLU A 160 -10.50 2.25 -2.27
CA GLU A 160 -10.03 2.62 -0.93
C GLU A 160 -9.06 3.82 -1.00
N TRP A 161 -9.15 4.71 -0.03
CA TRP A 161 -8.11 5.69 0.25
C TRP A 161 -6.97 5.03 1.00
N LEU A 162 -5.81 5.01 0.41
CA LEU A 162 -4.58 4.47 0.98
C LEU A 162 -3.43 5.45 0.75
N ASP A 163 -2.36 5.30 1.52
CA ASP A 163 -1.04 5.88 1.25
C ASP A 163 -0.01 4.80 0.92
N THR A 164 -0.37 3.54 1.13
CA THR A 164 0.46 2.37 0.87
C THR A 164 -0.39 1.28 0.21
N VAL A 165 0.03 0.80 -0.94
CA VAL A 165 -0.65 -0.27 -1.67
C VAL A 165 0.22 -1.52 -1.77
N MET A 166 -0.30 -2.67 -1.29
CA MET A 166 0.36 -3.95 -1.49
C MET A 166 0.23 -4.39 -2.94
N LEU A 167 1.35 -4.66 -3.58
CA LEU A 167 1.42 -5.32 -4.88
C LEU A 167 1.90 -6.76 -4.70
N ALA A 168 1.08 -7.72 -5.10
CA ALA A 168 1.47 -9.12 -5.15
C ALA A 168 2.48 -9.38 -6.29
N PRO A 169 3.20 -10.52 -6.29
CA PRO A 169 4.05 -10.90 -7.41
C PRO A 169 3.33 -10.80 -8.76
N ARG A 170 3.93 -10.12 -9.74
CA ARG A 170 3.40 -9.91 -11.09
C ARG A 170 2.09 -9.13 -11.17
N GLU A 171 1.64 -8.55 -10.08
CA GLU A 171 0.43 -7.74 -10.03
C GLU A 171 0.63 -6.37 -10.68
N ARG A 172 -0.47 -5.85 -11.24
CA ARG A 172 -0.60 -4.48 -11.72
C ARG A 172 -1.70 -3.78 -10.95
N ALA A 173 -1.49 -2.54 -10.56
CA ALA A 173 -2.51 -1.71 -9.92
C ALA A 173 -2.47 -0.29 -10.47
N GLU A 174 -3.61 0.36 -10.53
CA GLU A 174 -3.67 1.79 -10.79
C GLU A 174 -4.07 2.51 -9.52
N ILE A 175 -3.29 3.53 -9.18
CA ILE A 175 -3.59 4.46 -8.09
C ILE A 175 -3.82 5.85 -8.66
N ALA A 176 -4.79 6.58 -8.08
CA ALA A 176 -5.14 7.92 -8.51
C ALA A 176 -5.14 8.90 -7.35
N PHE A 177 -4.56 10.10 -7.52
CA PHE A 177 -4.50 11.13 -6.50
C PHE A 177 -4.48 12.52 -7.10
N VAL A 178 -4.75 13.53 -6.28
CA VAL A 178 -4.51 14.94 -6.59
C VAL A 178 -3.16 15.32 -6.01
N ALA A 179 -2.27 15.87 -6.82
CA ALA A 179 -0.97 16.37 -6.35
C ALA A 179 -1.16 17.73 -5.67
N ASP A 180 -1.68 17.77 -4.45
CA ASP A 180 -2.06 19.00 -3.74
C ASP A 180 -1.00 19.51 -2.75
N ASN A 181 -0.01 18.67 -2.44
CA ASN A 181 1.03 18.96 -1.45
C ASN A 181 2.39 19.20 -2.14
N PRO A 182 2.86 20.47 -2.28
CA PRO A 182 4.13 20.77 -2.92
C PRO A 182 5.33 20.25 -2.14
N GLY A 183 6.36 19.80 -2.85
CA GLY A 183 7.60 19.31 -2.25
C GLY A 183 8.17 18.10 -2.95
N ASP A 184 9.25 17.55 -2.40
CA ASP A 184 9.88 16.30 -2.83
C ASP A 184 9.43 15.17 -1.91
N TRP A 185 8.71 14.20 -2.48
CA TRP A 185 8.07 13.13 -1.74
C TRP A 185 8.70 11.79 -2.06
N MET A 186 9.13 11.07 -1.03
CA MET A 186 9.62 9.71 -1.20
C MET A 186 8.51 8.81 -1.75
N PHE A 187 8.89 7.97 -2.71
CA PHE A 187 8.04 6.94 -3.28
C PHE A 187 8.84 5.63 -3.31
N HIS A 188 8.46 4.67 -2.47
CA HIS A 188 9.32 3.53 -2.16
C HIS A 188 8.54 2.29 -1.71
N CYS A 189 9.20 1.14 -1.74
CA CYS A 189 8.74 -0.06 -1.05
C CYS A 189 8.93 0.08 0.45
N HIS A 190 7.94 -0.32 1.25
CA HIS A 190 8.03 -0.26 2.71
C HIS A 190 8.58 -1.55 3.36
N VAL A 191 9.06 -2.51 2.57
CA VAL A 191 10.02 -3.52 3.03
C VAL A 191 11.37 -2.83 3.07
N LEU A 192 11.93 -2.63 4.28
CA LEU A 192 13.12 -1.77 4.48
C LEU A 192 14.34 -2.27 3.71
N GLU A 193 14.52 -3.58 3.60
CA GLU A 193 15.60 -4.19 2.83
C GLU A 193 15.46 -3.91 1.32
N HIS A 194 14.21 -3.89 0.80
CA HIS A 194 13.97 -3.55 -0.60
C HIS A 194 14.22 -2.07 -0.86
N GLN A 195 13.77 -1.20 0.05
CA GLN A 195 14.02 0.23 -0.01
C GLN A 195 15.52 0.52 0.02
N ALA A 196 16.25 -0.01 1.01
CA ALA A 196 17.68 0.23 1.18
C ALA A 196 18.52 -0.28 0.01
N SER A 197 18.07 -1.35 -0.65
CA SER A 197 18.74 -1.97 -1.79
C SER A 197 18.17 -1.57 -3.16
N GLY A 198 17.52 -0.40 -3.28
CA GLY A 198 17.27 0.25 -4.56
C GLY A 198 15.82 0.57 -4.91
N MET A 199 14.81 0.05 -4.17
CA MET A 199 13.40 0.30 -4.48
C MET A 199 12.91 1.60 -3.84
N MET A 200 13.54 2.70 -4.20
CA MET A 200 13.26 4.05 -3.72
C MET A 200 13.36 5.08 -4.84
N SER A 201 12.48 6.07 -4.84
CA SER A 201 12.42 7.18 -5.80
C SER A 201 11.87 8.43 -5.12
N CYS A 202 11.86 9.54 -5.86
CA CYS A 202 11.26 10.80 -5.45
C CYS A 202 10.20 11.24 -6.48
N ILE A 203 9.08 11.73 -6.00
CA ILE A 203 8.07 12.45 -6.81
C ILE A 203 8.08 13.89 -6.36
N ARG A 204 8.32 14.82 -7.29
CA ARG A 204 8.31 16.26 -7.04
C ARG A 204 6.98 16.85 -7.43
N VAL A 205 6.37 17.65 -6.54
CA VAL A 205 5.16 18.45 -6.81
C VAL A 205 5.53 19.94 -6.80
N THR A 206 5.26 20.65 -7.92
CA THR A 206 5.59 22.08 -8.12
C THR A 206 4.36 22.91 -8.45
#